data_319a13fb59e8ea7b05076a58362b486a
#
_entry.id   319a13fb59e8ea7b05076a58362b486a
#
_cell.length_a   1.000
_cell.length_b   1.000
_cell.length_c   1.000
_cell.angle_alpha   90.00
_cell.angle_beta   90.00
_cell.angle_gamma   90.00
#
_symmetry.space_group_name_H-M   'P 1'
#
loop_
_entity.id
_entity.type
_entity.pdbx_description
1 polymer ?
#
loop_
_entity_poly.entity_id
_entity_poly.type
_entity_poly.pdbx_seq_one_letter_code
_entity_poly.pdbx_strand_id
1 'polypeptide(L)'
;MIVSMHSASFAETHIVAATSMQFSPEVLYVNAGDTIQWEYISGFPHTVTTGINCSWDGYFHASLASFNPIVIWDVPMDAPDEIPYFCLPHCNEGMTAIIYVSHPCLGDITDEALVNVLDLLAVIESWGTDDPLADVNGDGVVNVADLLSIVGHWGPCE
;
A
#
# COMPACT_ATOMS: atom_id res chain seq x y z
N MET A 1 -4.27 32.12 4.00
CA MET A 1 -5.12 30.93 4.21
C MET A 1 -4.76 29.97 3.09
N ILE A 2 -3.85 29.03 3.36
CA ILE A 2 -3.46 28.02 2.37
C ILE A 2 -4.45 26.88 2.57
N VAL A 3 -5.37 26.73 1.64
CA VAL A 3 -6.25 25.56 1.59
C VAL A 3 -5.38 24.41 1.12
N SER A 4 -4.96 23.55 2.03
CA SER A 4 -4.32 22.28 1.69
C SER A 4 -5.39 21.43 1.02
N MET A 5 -5.23 21.18 -0.28
CA MET A 5 -6.10 20.26 -1.01
C MET A 5 -5.67 18.85 -0.60
N HIS A 6 -6.40 18.24 0.32
CA HIS A 6 -6.32 16.81 0.57
C HIS A 6 -6.91 16.12 -0.65
N SER A 7 -6.08 15.44 -1.41
CA SER A 7 -6.56 14.47 -2.38
C SER A 7 -6.84 13.19 -1.60
N ALA A 8 -8.08 12.71 -1.65
CA ALA A 8 -8.37 11.32 -1.34
C ALA A 8 -7.34 10.47 -2.10
N SER A 9 -6.52 9.71 -1.37
CA SER A 9 -5.53 8.83 -1.98
C SER A 9 -6.31 7.68 -2.62
N PHE A 10 -6.58 7.82 -3.91
CA PHE A 10 -7.04 6.67 -4.69
C PHE A 10 -5.90 5.66 -4.77
N ALA A 11 -6.23 4.37 -4.62
CA ALA A 11 -5.28 3.29 -4.83
C ALA A 11 -4.50 3.52 -6.14
N GLU A 12 -3.19 3.67 -6.03
CA GLU A 12 -2.30 3.88 -7.17
C GLU A 12 -1.73 2.54 -7.64
N THR A 13 -1.48 2.42 -8.95
CA THR A 13 -0.82 1.24 -9.50
C THR A 13 0.64 1.56 -9.79
N HIS A 14 1.54 0.84 -9.13
CA HIS A 14 2.98 0.94 -9.29
C HIS A 14 3.50 -0.19 -10.15
N ILE A 15 4.30 0.14 -11.18
CA ILE A 15 4.82 -0.86 -12.11
C ILE A 15 6.29 -1.15 -11.79
N VAL A 16 6.62 -2.43 -11.71
CA VAL A 16 7.99 -2.94 -11.54
C VAL A 16 8.35 -3.84 -12.72
N ALA A 17 9.34 -3.46 -13.49
CA ALA A 17 9.85 -4.26 -14.59
C ALA A 17 10.82 -5.35 -14.08
N ALA A 18 10.63 -6.59 -14.47
CA ALA A 18 11.59 -7.67 -14.28
C ALA A 18 12.36 -7.90 -15.59
N THR A 19 13.63 -7.55 -15.57
CA THR A 19 14.58 -7.74 -16.67
C THR A 19 15.59 -8.83 -16.31
N SER A 20 16.53 -9.13 -17.15
CA SER A 20 17.43 -10.30 -17.08
C SER A 20 17.88 -10.75 -15.69
N MET A 21 18.25 -9.83 -14.79
CA MET A 21 18.68 -10.14 -13.41
C MET A 21 18.32 -9.04 -12.42
N GLN A 22 17.26 -8.26 -12.72
CA GLN A 22 16.96 -7.06 -11.94
C GLN A 22 15.46 -6.76 -11.92
N PHE A 23 14.97 -6.27 -10.79
CA PHE A 23 13.71 -5.54 -10.67
C PHE A 23 13.97 -4.04 -10.83
N SER A 24 13.13 -3.34 -11.55
CA SER A 24 13.25 -1.89 -11.75
C SER A 24 11.89 -1.21 -11.56
N PRO A 25 11.75 -0.34 -10.54
CA PRO A 25 12.77 0.04 -9.56
C PRO A 25 13.11 -1.09 -8.57
N GLU A 26 14.30 -1.04 -7.96
CA GLU A 26 14.73 -1.95 -6.88
C GLU A 26 14.17 -1.52 -5.52
N VAL A 27 13.86 -0.25 -5.37
CA VAL A 27 13.22 0.31 -4.18
C VAL A 27 11.92 0.96 -4.61
N LEU A 28 10.83 0.52 -3.99
CA LEU A 28 9.49 1.04 -4.27
C LEU A 28 8.87 1.59 -2.99
N TYR A 29 8.26 2.76 -3.08
CA TYR A 29 7.46 3.36 -2.00
C TYR A 29 6.01 3.34 -2.43
N VAL A 30 5.14 2.77 -1.59
CA VAL A 30 3.71 2.61 -1.83
C VAL A 30 2.91 2.94 -0.58
N ASN A 31 1.62 3.19 -0.74
CA ASN A 31 0.69 3.22 0.39
C ASN A 31 0.01 1.86 0.55
N ALA A 32 -0.34 1.49 1.77
CA ALA A 32 -1.25 0.39 1.99
C ALA A 32 -2.57 0.64 1.23
N GLY A 33 -3.06 -0.37 0.52
CA GLY A 33 -4.19 -0.23 -0.42
C GLY A 33 -3.80 0.04 -1.87
N ASP A 34 -2.55 0.40 -2.16
CA ASP A 34 -2.07 0.51 -3.53
C ASP A 34 -1.93 -0.86 -4.21
N THR A 35 -1.79 -0.85 -5.53
CA THR A 35 -1.57 -2.05 -6.32
C THR A 35 -0.15 -2.07 -6.88
N ILE A 36 0.55 -3.18 -6.78
CA ILE A 36 1.85 -3.38 -7.43
C ILE A 36 1.68 -4.35 -8.59
N GLN A 37 2.17 -3.95 -9.76
CA GLN A 37 2.17 -4.76 -10.96
C GLN A 37 3.61 -5.05 -11.38
N TRP A 38 4.03 -6.32 -11.29
CA TRP A 38 5.30 -6.75 -11.87
C TRP A 38 5.09 -7.19 -13.31
N GLU A 39 5.97 -6.74 -14.18
CA GLU A 39 5.95 -7.05 -15.61
C GLU A 39 7.22 -7.81 -16.04
N TYR A 40 7.03 -8.96 -16.68
CA TYR A 40 8.12 -9.67 -17.34
C TYR A 40 8.53 -8.93 -18.62
N ILE A 41 9.74 -8.43 -18.66
CA ILE A 41 10.26 -7.71 -19.83
C ILE A 41 11.18 -8.60 -20.65
N SER A 42 12.12 -9.31 -20.00
CA SER A 42 13.11 -10.12 -20.71
C SER A 42 13.88 -11.06 -19.78
N GLY A 43 14.56 -12.03 -20.38
CA GLY A 43 15.45 -12.94 -19.68
C GLY A 43 14.86 -14.32 -19.44
N PHE A 44 15.38 -15.01 -18.43
CA PHE A 44 14.82 -16.26 -17.96
C PHE A 44 13.55 -16.03 -17.12
N PRO A 45 12.75 -17.07 -16.89
CA PRO A 45 11.62 -16.95 -15.96
C PRO A 45 12.06 -16.44 -14.59
N HIS A 46 11.25 -15.54 -14.02
CA HIS A 46 11.46 -14.94 -12.72
C HIS A 46 10.40 -15.40 -11.72
N THR A 47 10.59 -15.03 -10.48
CA THR A 47 9.55 -15.04 -9.43
C THR A 47 9.60 -13.73 -8.68
N VAL A 48 8.46 -13.35 -8.11
CA VAL A 48 8.37 -12.34 -7.05
C VAL A 48 8.13 -13.12 -5.76
N THR A 49 9.08 -13.11 -4.85
CA THR A 49 9.05 -13.94 -3.63
C THR A 49 9.50 -13.10 -2.45
N THR A 50 8.64 -12.90 -1.47
CA THR A 50 8.97 -12.14 -0.26
C THR A 50 9.91 -12.92 0.66
N GLY A 51 10.75 -12.19 1.39
CA GLY A 51 11.71 -12.74 2.33
C GLY A 51 13.10 -12.15 2.18
N ILE A 52 14.03 -12.64 3.01
CA ILE A 52 15.41 -12.17 3.08
C ILE A 52 16.39 -13.33 2.88
N ASN A 53 17.61 -13.01 2.42
CA ASN A 53 18.69 -13.99 2.23
C ASN A 53 18.27 -15.20 1.39
N CYS A 54 17.50 -14.97 0.31
CA CYS A 54 16.97 -16.01 -0.58
C CYS A 54 16.08 -17.06 0.12
N SER A 55 15.51 -16.71 1.25
CA SER A 55 14.60 -17.54 2.02
C SER A 55 13.20 -16.95 2.00
N TRP A 56 12.25 -17.68 1.45
CA TRP A 56 10.84 -17.29 1.43
C TRP A 56 10.26 -17.25 2.84
N ASP A 57 9.57 -16.18 3.17
CA ASP A 57 8.93 -15.96 4.47
C ASP A 57 7.48 -16.46 4.57
N GLY A 58 6.90 -16.88 3.44
CA GLY A 58 5.52 -17.35 3.38
C GLY A 58 4.48 -16.27 3.11
N TYR A 59 4.87 -15.00 2.97
CA TYR A 59 3.94 -13.89 2.83
C TYR A 59 3.38 -13.76 1.41
N PHE A 60 4.24 -13.64 0.38
CA PHE A 60 3.82 -13.57 -1.01
C PHE A 60 4.78 -14.31 -1.96
N HIS A 61 4.23 -15.04 -2.92
CA HIS A 61 5.00 -15.68 -3.97
C HIS A 61 4.20 -15.79 -5.27
N ALA A 62 4.81 -15.40 -6.39
CA ALA A 62 4.24 -15.55 -7.71
C ALA A 62 5.32 -15.83 -8.77
N SER A 63 4.94 -16.58 -9.81
CA SER A 63 5.79 -16.81 -10.99
C SER A 63 5.58 -15.71 -12.03
N LEU A 64 6.66 -15.23 -12.62
CA LEU A 64 6.66 -14.17 -13.63
C LEU A 64 7.51 -14.60 -14.83
N ALA A 65 6.89 -14.77 -16.00
CA ALA A 65 7.55 -15.30 -17.19
C ALA A 65 6.79 -14.89 -18.46
N SER A 66 7.34 -15.21 -19.63
CA SER A 66 6.71 -14.87 -20.92
C SER A 66 5.30 -15.46 -21.11
N PHE A 67 4.98 -16.56 -20.44
CA PHE A 67 3.63 -17.17 -20.45
C PHE A 67 2.74 -16.68 -19.33
N ASN A 68 3.29 -15.98 -18.33
CA ASN A 68 2.60 -15.27 -17.25
C ASN A 68 3.30 -13.92 -17.07
N PRO A 69 3.09 -12.95 -17.99
CA PRO A 69 3.93 -11.76 -18.10
C PRO A 69 3.60 -10.68 -17.07
N ILE A 70 2.50 -10.81 -16.33
CA ILE A 70 2.03 -9.83 -15.37
C ILE A 70 1.65 -10.54 -14.08
N VAL A 71 2.13 -10.00 -12.96
CA VAL A 71 1.72 -10.36 -11.60
C VAL A 71 1.18 -9.10 -10.94
N ILE A 72 -0.02 -9.18 -10.40
CA ILE A 72 -0.67 -8.07 -9.69
C ILE A 72 -0.83 -8.48 -8.22
N TRP A 73 -0.57 -7.54 -7.33
CA TRP A 73 -0.76 -7.70 -5.90
C TRP A 73 -1.24 -6.38 -5.29
N ASP A 74 -2.40 -6.45 -4.63
CA ASP A 74 -2.93 -5.34 -3.85
C ASP A 74 -2.26 -5.37 -2.48
N VAL A 75 -1.63 -4.26 -2.10
CA VAL A 75 -0.91 -4.12 -0.83
C VAL A 75 -1.92 -4.14 0.31
N PRO A 76 -1.89 -5.14 1.20
CA PRO A 76 -2.83 -5.21 2.31
C PRO A 76 -2.75 -3.98 3.22
N MET A 77 -3.86 -3.59 3.85
CA MET A 77 -3.89 -2.48 4.80
C MET A 77 -3.05 -2.74 6.06
N ASP A 78 -2.81 -4.01 6.38
CA ASP A 78 -1.99 -4.48 7.49
C ASP A 78 -0.61 -5.02 7.02
N ALA A 79 -0.15 -4.59 5.83
CA ALA A 79 1.14 -5.00 5.30
C ALA A 79 2.29 -4.54 6.24
N PRO A 80 3.40 -5.27 6.32
CA PRO A 80 4.59 -4.78 7.01
C PRO A 80 5.16 -3.51 6.35
N ASP A 81 5.74 -2.60 7.14
CA ASP A 81 6.35 -1.34 6.65
C ASP A 81 7.46 -1.58 5.63
N GLU A 82 8.16 -2.72 5.76
CA GLU A 82 9.24 -3.14 4.86
C GLU A 82 8.98 -4.55 4.36
N ILE A 83 8.94 -4.71 3.03
CA ILE A 83 8.72 -6.00 2.37
C ILE A 83 9.87 -6.26 1.41
N PRO A 84 10.97 -6.86 1.89
CA PRO A 84 12.03 -7.32 1.01
C PRO A 84 11.54 -8.49 0.15
N TYR A 85 11.94 -8.51 -1.11
CA TYR A 85 11.61 -9.60 -2.02
C TYR A 85 12.75 -9.90 -3.00
N PHE A 86 12.69 -11.05 -3.62
CA PHE A 86 13.73 -11.53 -4.52
C PHE A 86 13.16 -12.46 -5.61
N CYS A 87 13.96 -12.72 -6.62
CA CYS A 87 13.69 -13.76 -7.60
C CYS A 87 14.35 -15.07 -7.16
N LEU A 88 13.57 -16.13 -6.87
CA LEU A 88 14.11 -17.42 -6.39
C LEU A 88 15.27 -17.97 -7.22
N PRO A 89 15.16 -18.09 -8.57
CA PRO A 89 16.26 -18.64 -9.37
C PRO A 89 17.48 -17.72 -9.46
N HIS A 90 17.34 -16.41 -9.24
CA HIS A 90 18.40 -15.42 -9.47
C HIS A 90 18.81 -14.63 -8.23
N CYS A 91 18.37 -15.07 -7.05
CA CYS A 91 18.68 -14.38 -5.80
C CYS A 91 20.20 -14.36 -5.50
N ASN A 92 20.88 -15.48 -5.76
CA ASN A 92 22.33 -15.58 -5.54
C ASN A 92 23.13 -14.69 -6.50
N GLU A 93 22.54 -14.27 -7.61
CA GLU A 93 23.07 -13.32 -8.58
C GLU A 93 22.70 -11.87 -8.24
N GLY A 94 22.01 -11.65 -7.11
CA GLY A 94 21.66 -10.33 -6.60
C GLY A 94 20.32 -9.77 -7.09
N MET A 95 19.42 -10.58 -7.68
CA MET A 95 18.10 -10.13 -8.09
C MET A 95 17.18 -10.01 -6.87
N THR A 96 17.31 -8.89 -6.16
CA THR A 96 16.58 -8.54 -4.94
C THR A 96 15.98 -7.15 -5.05
N ALA A 97 14.97 -6.85 -4.26
CA ALA A 97 14.35 -5.53 -4.17
C ALA A 97 13.61 -5.36 -2.84
N ILE A 98 13.12 -4.15 -2.57
CA ILE A 98 12.37 -3.85 -1.35
C ILE A 98 11.20 -2.91 -1.66
N ILE A 99 10.09 -3.15 -0.99
CA ILE A 99 8.92 -2.28 -0.95
C ILE A 99 8.86 -1.66 0.45
N TYR A 100 8.77 -0.34 0.50
CA TYR A 100 8.42 0.40 1.71
C TYR A 100 6.95 0.78 1.64
N VAL A 101 6.20 0.37 2.65
CA VAL A 101 4.76 0.62 2.74
C VAL A 101 4.51 1.73 3.75
N SER A 102 3.83 2.78 3.29
CA SER A 102 3.29 3.80 4.18
C SER A 102 1.84 3.47 4.48
N HIS A 103 1.46 3.53 5.74
CA HIS A 103 0.08 3.31 6.13
C HIS A 103 -0.65 4.65 6.18
N PRO A 104 -1.75 4.82 5.42
CA PRO A 104 -2.55 6.03 5.56
C PRO A 104 -3.06 6.09 7.00
N CYS A 105 -2.98 7.27 7.59
CA CYS A 105 -3.55 7.49 8.91
C CYS A 105 -5.08 7.51 8.82
N LEU A 106 -5.68 6.33 8.85
CA LEU A 106 -7.13 6.19 8.75
C LEU A 106 -7.78 6.91 9.93
N GLY A 107 -8.60 7.92 9.63
CA GLY A 107 -9.32 8.68 10.64
C GLY A 107 -8.64 9.98 11.07
N ASP A 108 -7.43 10.31 10.59
CA ASP A 108 -6.84 11.65 10.71
C ASP A 108 -7.41 12.55 9.61
N ILE A 109 -8.59 13.10 9.86
CA ILE A 109 -9.30 13.96 8.91
C ILE A 109 -8.70 15.36 8.91
N THR A 110 -8.11 15.75 10.03
CA THR A 110 -7.54 17.09 10.23
C THR A 110 -6.08 17.21 9.81
N ASP A 111 -5.43 16.09 9.41
CA ASP A 111 -4.05 16.02 8.89
C ASP A 111 -2.99 16.55 9.87
N GLU A 112 -3.08 16.13 11.11
CA GLU A 112 -2.13 16.50 12.16
C GLU A 112 -1.24 15.32 12.61
N ALA A 113 -1.29 14.19 11.87
CA ALA A 113 -0.62 12.92 12.16
C ALA A 113 -1.04 12.32 13.51
N LEU A 114 -2.28 12.54 13.92
CA LEU A 114 -2.83 12.09 15.18
C LEU A 114 -4.36 11.95 15.09
N VAL A 115 -4.87 10.75 15.27
CA VAL A 115 -6.32 10.55 15.37
C VAL A 115 -6.80 10.89 16.78
N ASN A 116 -7.64 11.92 16.89
CA ASN A 116 -8.10 12.45 18.17
C ASN A 116 -9.53 13.04 18.13
N VAL A 117 -9.89 13.84 19.12
CA VAL A 117 -11.21 14.44 19.22
C VAL A 117 -11.53 15.43 18.08
N LEU A 118 -10.51 16.03 17.43
CA LEU A 118 -10.76 16.97 16.33
C LEU A 118 -11.30 16.24 15.11
N ASP A 119 -10.83 15.02 14.86
CA ASP A 119 -11.29 14.18 13.76
C ASP A 119 -12.73 13.69 14.00
N LEU A 120 -13.06 13.32 15.25
CA LEU A 120 -14.45 13.04 15.61
C LEU A 120 -15.38 14.22 15.36
N LEU A 121 -14.93 15.44 15.65
CA LEU A 121 -15.69 16.66 15.39
C LEU A 121 -15.87 16.90 13.89
N ALA A 122 -14.84 16.61 13.07
CA ALA A 122 -14.92 16.74 11.61
C ALA A 122 -15.97 15.77 11.02
N VAL A 123 -16.02 14.50 11.48
CA VAL A 123 -17.08 13.56 11.09
C VAL A 123 -18.46 14.05 11.51
N ILE A 124 -18.60 14.59 12.71
CA ILE A 124 -19.90 15.13 13.19
C ILE A 124 -20.33 16.33 12.34
N GLU A 125 -19.41 17.17 11.92
CA GLU A 125 -19.71 18.34 11.07
C GLU A 125 -20.21 17.91 9.68
N SER A 126 -19.66 16.83 9.12
CA SER A 126 -20.03 16.26 7.82
C SER A 126 -21.16 15.22 7.90
N TRP A 127 -21.84 15.08 9.04
CA TRP A 127 -22.82 14.03 9.28
C TRP A 127 -23.96 13.97 8.25
N GLY A 128 -24.17 12.79 7.68
CA GLY A 128 -25.23 12.53 6.70
C GLY A 128 -24.90 13.01 5.28
N THR A 129 -23.68 13.43 5.03
CA THR A 129 -23.17 13.80 3.70
C THR A 129 -22.41 12.62 3.07
N ASP A 130 -21.95 12.80 1.84
CA ASP A 130 -21.06 11.93 1.09
C ASP A 130 -19.62 12.49 1.06
N ASP A 131 -19.23 13.25 2.09
CA ASP A 131 -17.89 13.83 2.19
C ASP A 131 -16.82 12.73 2.26
N PRO A 132 -15.97 12.59 1.24
CA PRO A 132 -15.01 11.49 1.17
C PRO A 132 -13.89 11.54 2.21
N LEU A 133 -13.69 12.68 2.88
CA LEU A 133 -12.71 12.79 3.96
C LEU A 133 -13.28 12.31 5.29
N ALA A 134 -14.58 12.51 5.49
CA ALA A 134 -15.28 12.13 6.71
C ALA A 134 -15.93 10.73 6.61
N ASP A 135 -16.09 10.20 5.40
CA ASP A 135 -16.49 8.82 5.11
C ASP A 135 -15.27 7.90 5.23
N VAL A 136 -14.89 7.61 6.47
CA VAL A 136 -13.66 6.87 6.82
C VAL A 136 -13.74 5.40 6.41
N ASN A 137 -14.94 4.84 6.38
CA ASN A 137 -15.16 3.43 6.01
C ASN A 137 -15.42 3.21 4.52
N GLY A 138 -15.64 4.30 3.73
CA GLY A 138 -15.86 4.28 2.29
C GLY A 138 -17.22 3.72 1.87
N ASP A 139 -18.25 3.77 2.74
CA ASP A 139 -19.59 3.25 2.42
C ASP A 139 -20.50 4.25 1.68
N GLY A 140 -20.03 5.49 1.49
CA GLY A 140 -20.68 6.57 0.75
C GLY A 140 -21.59 7.44 1.60
N VAL A 141 -21.61 7.28 2.92
CA VAL A 141 -22.42 8.09 3.84
C VAL A 141 -21.74 8.28 5.18
N VAL A 142 -21.43 9.51 5.53
CA VAL A 142 -20.88 9.87 6.86
C VAL A 142 -21.89 9.59 7.97
N ASN A 143 -21.58 8.62 8.84
CA ASN A 143 -22.48 8.14 9.88
C ASN A 143 -21.75 7.58 11.11
N VAL A 144 -22.45 6.84 11.97
CA VAL A 144 -21.88 6.27 13.18
C VAL A 144 -20.76 5.25 12.91
N ALA A 145 -20.75 4.60 11.74
CA ALA A 145 -19.71 3.63 11.40
C ALA A 145 -18.35 4.33 11.24
N ASP A 146 -18.34 5.57 10.71
CA ASP A 146 -17.13 6.39 10.56
C ASP A 146 -16.59 6.84 11.91
N LEU A 147 -17.46 7.26 12.82
CA LEU A 147 -17.05 7.53 14.20
C LEU A 147 -16.41 6.33 14.88
N LEU A 148 -16.95 5.13 14.67
CA LEU A 148 -16.38 3.90 15.23
C LEU A 148 -15.02 3.57 14.57
N SER A 149 -14.85 3.86 13.27
CA SER A 149 -13.59 3.72 12.57
C SER A 149 -12.52 4.63 13.15
N ILE A 150 -12.85 5.91 13.41
CA ILE A 150 -11.92 6.87 14.08
C ILE A 150 -11.52 6.36 15.47
N VAL A 151 -12.50 5.91 16.28
CA VAL A 151 -12.19 5.40 17.62
C VAL A 151 -11.27 4.17 17.56
N GLY A 152 -11.41 3.34 16.53
CA GLY A 152 -10.56 2.16 16.31
C GLY A 152 -9.10 2.50 15.95
N HIS A 153 -8.84 3.69 15.43
CA HIS A 153 -7.50 4.16 15.01
C HIS A 153 -6.95 5.27 15.93
N TRP A 154 -7.47 5.39 17.13
CA TRP A 154 -7.14 6.48 18.06
C TRP A 154 -5.68 6.49 18.48
N GLY A 155 -4.99 7.60 18.25
CA GLY A 155 -3.59 7.79 18.65
C GLY A 155 -2.72 8.36 17.54
N PRO A 156 -1.39 8.38 17.73
CA PRO A 156 -0.45 8.81 16.71
C PRO A 156 -0.54 7.94 15.46
N CYS A 157 -0.40 8.56 14.30
CA CYS A 157 -0.17 7.85 13.04
C CYS A 157 1.26 7.30 13.03
N GLU A 158 1.43 5.99 12.89
CA GLU A 158 2.75 5.34 12.79
C GLU A 158 3.21 5.23 11.34
#